data_3f0147a9e805a1a8c148118093173362
#
_entry.id   3f0147a9e805a1a8c148118093173362
#
_cell.length_a   1.000
_cell.length_b   1.000
_cell.length_c   1.000
_cell.angle_alpha   90.00
_cell.angle_beta   90.00
_cell.angle_gamma   90.00
#
_symmetry.space_group_name_H-M   'P 1'
#
loop_
_entity.id
_entity.type
_entity.pdbx_description
1 polymer ?
#
loop_
_entity_poly.entity_id
_entity_poly.type
_entity_poly.pdbx_seq_one_letter_code
_entity_poly.pdbx_strand_id
1 'polypeptide(L)'
;MLTIAKLDHQLNEEIRDKEVRLIGADGAQLGIVSSAQANAMAEEQGLDLVKISPNAVPPVCKIMDYSKFCYDQKKREKDARKNQRVVEIKEIRMSPSIDTNDLNTKVKSAQKFLADGNRVKVSVRFRGREMAHTNIGEKLLLDFAEACAEIANMEKSPKLEGRFMAIFLTPKNNK
;
A
#
# COMPACT_ATOMS: atom_id res chain seq x y z
N MET A 1 6.08 -3.65 -10.78
CA MET A 1 6.24 -2.19 -10.99
C MET A 1 4.88 -1.62 -11.37
N LEU A 2 4.20 -0.94 -10.48
CA LEU A 2 2.98 -0.20 -10.80
C LEU A 2 3.41 1.05 -11.56
N THR A 3 3.13 1.04 -12.85
CA THR A 3 3.32 2.20 -13.74
C THR A 3 2.38 3.29 -13.22
N ILE A 4 2.96 4.37 -12.71
CA ILE A 4 2.22 5.59 -12.38
C ILE A 4 1.60 6.06 -13.70
N ALA A 5 0.29 5.93 -13.82
CA ALA A 5 -0.43 6.49 -14.94
C ALA A 5 -0.16 8.01 -14.93
N LYS A 6 0.58 8.47 -15.94
CA LYS A 6 0.74 9.89 -16.21
C LYS A 6 -0.67 10.43 -16.40
N LEU A 7 -1.07 11.40 -15.60
CA LEU A 7 -2.35 12.07 -15.72
C LEU A 7 -2.29 12.91 -17.01
N ASP A 8 -2.46 12.26 -18.17
CA ASP A 8 -2.59 12.92 -19.46
C ASP A 8 -4.05 13.35 -19.61
N HIS A 9 -4.39 14.49 -19.02
CA HIS A 9 -5.67 15.14 -19.25
C HIS A 9 -5.60 15.87 -20.59
N GLN A 10 -6.66 15.78 -21.39
CA GLN A 10 -6.82 16.62 -22.56
C GLN A 10 -7.13 18.06 -22.09
N LEU A 11 -6.47 19.00 -22.69
CA LEU A 11 -6.55 20.41 -22.31
C LEU A 11 -7.01 21.27 -23.50
N ASN A 12 -7.81 22.25 -23.21
CA ASN A 12 -8.18 23.32 -24.16
C ASN A 12 -8.54 22.76 -25.56
N GLU A 13 -7.76 23.09 -26.58
CA GLU A 13 -8.00 22.67 -27.98
C GLU A 13 -7.81 21.17 -28.25
N GLU A 14 -7.19 20.43 -27.33
CA GLU A 14 -7.10 18.97 -27.44
C GLU A 14 -8.44 18.28 -27.24
N ILE A 15 -9.41 18.98 -26.62
CA ILE A 15 -10.77 18.48 -26.36
C ILE A 15 -11.61 18.65 -27.63
N ARG A 16 -11.74 17.58 -28.40
CA ARG A 16 -12.43 17.55 -29.71
C ARG A 16 -13.85 17.03 -29.65
N ASP A 17 -14.39 16.84 -28.46
CA ASP A 17 -15.80 16.40 -28.28
C ASP A 17 -16.74 17.50 -28.74
N LYS A 18 -17.88 17.14 -29.31
CA LYS A 18 -18.88 18.13 -29.76
C LYS A 18 -19.51 18.87 -28.60
N GLU A 19 -19.83 18.15 -27.54
CA GLU A 19 -20.46 18.65 -26.32
C GLU A 19 -19.75 18.14 -25.09
N VAL A 20 -19.66 18.97 -24.07
CA VAL A 20 -19.06 18.66 -22.80
C VAL A 20 -19.94 19.12 -21.65
N ARG A 21 -19.93 18.40 -20.55
CA ARG A 21 -20.55 18.87 -19.32
C ARG A 21 -19.54 19.74 -18.59
N LEU A 22 -19.84 21.04 -18.53
CA LEU A 22 -18.92 22.03 -18.00
C LEU A 22 -19.15 22.30 -16.52
N ILE A 23 -18.04 22.32 -15.77
CA ILE A 23 -17.97 22.75 -14.37
C ILE A 23 -17.12 24.02 -14.34
N GLY A 24 -17.63 25.07 -13.72
CA GLY A 24 -16.92 26.33 -13.55
C GLY A 24 -15.75 26.25 -12.58
N ALA A 25 -14.94 27.29 -12.52
CA ALA A 25 -13.80 27.38 -11.61
C ALA A 25 -14.22 27.35 -10.14
N ASP A 26 -15.38 27.88 -9.82
CA ASP A 26 -16.02 27.84 -8.50
C ASP A 26 -16.64 26.47 -8.13
N GLY A 27 -16.69 25.55 -9.09
CA GLY A 27 -17.31 24.23 -8.93
C GLY A 27 -18.79 24.19 -9.29
N ALA A 28 -19.39 25.29 -9.77
CA ALA A 28 -20.77 25.32 -10.23
C ALA A 28 -20.92 24.51 -11.51
N GLN A 29 -22.06 23.81 -11.65
CA GLN A 29 -22.39 23.07 -12.89
C GLN A 29 -23.01 24.05 -13.89
N LEU A 30 -22.30 24.31 -14.98
CA LEU A 30 -22.72 25.21 -16.04
C LEU A 30 -23.60 24.52 -17.13
N GLY A 31 -23.76 23.18 -16.98
CA GLY A 31 -24.58 22.40 -17.91
C GLY A 31 -23.80 21.78 -19.07
N ILE A 32 -24.50 21.45 -20.15
CA ILE A 32 -23.92 20.89 -21.37
C ILE A 32 -23.76 22.02 -22.37
N VAL A 33 -22.53 22.22 -22.84
CA VAL A 33 -22.16 23.27 -23.80
C VAL A 33 -21.25 22.68 -24.88
N SER A 34 -21.07 23.37 -25.98
CA SER A 34 -20.11 22.96 -27.00
C SER A 34 -18.67 23.15 -26.47
N SER A 35 -17.71 22.33 -26.92
CA SER A 35 -16.31 22.46 -26.54
C SER A 35 -15.72 23.84 -26.87
N ALA A 36 -16.16 24.45 -28.00
CA ALA A 36 -15.74 25.79 -28.38
C ALA A 36 -16.21 26.85 -27.38
N GLN A 37 -17.46 26.78 -26.93
CA GLN A 37 -17.98 27.67 -25.89
C GLN A 37 -17.26 27.46 -24.54
N ALA A 38 -17.01 26.20 -24.15
CA ALA A 38 -16.32 25.88 -22.95
C ALA A 38 -14.88 26.45 -22.95
N ASN A 39 -14.17 26.35 -24.08
CA ASN A 39 -12.85 26.95 -24.25
C ASN A 39 -12.88 28.47 -24.14
N ALA A 40 -13.80 29.15 -24.86
CA ALA A 40 -13.94 30.60 -24.76
C ALA A 40 -14.19 31.07 -23.32
N MET A 41 -15.04 30.36 -22.57
CA MET A 41 -15.30 30.67 -21.14
C MET A 41 -14.08 30.44 -20.25
N ALA A 42 -13.20 29.49 -20.57
CA ALA A 42 -11.96 29.27 -19.85
C ALA A 42 -10.93 30.39 -20.15
N GLU A 43 -10.80 30.77 -21.44
CA GLU A 43 -9.91 31.87 -21.88
C GLU A 43 -10.32 33.21 -21.29
N GLU A 44 -11.61 33.54 -21.24
CA GLU A 44 -12.12 34.77 -20.60
C GLU A 44 -11.69 34.89 -19.13
N GLN A 45 -11.54 33.77 -18.44
CA GLN A 45 -11.12 33.70 -17.05
C GLN A 45 -9.57 33.56 -16.90
N GLY A 46 -8.83 33.43 -17.99
CA GLY A 46 -7.38 33.17 -17.98
C GLY A 46 -7.00 31.82 -17.37
N LEU A 47 -7.91 30.82 -17.51
CA LEU A 47 -7.78 29.49 -16.96
C LEU A 47 -7.79 28.43 -18.07
N ASP A 48 -7.48 27.19 -17.71
CA ASP A 48 -7.50 26.06 -18.63
C ASP A 48 -8.82 25.29 -18.56
N LEU A 49 -9.30 24.80 -19.71
CA LEU A 49 -10.33 23.79 -19.79
C LEU A 49 -9.71 22.40 -19.68
N VAL A 50 -10.07 21.61 -18.68
CA VAL A 50 -9.49 20.31 -18.38
C VAL A 50 -10.55 19.22 -18.45
N LYS A 51 -10.33 18.19 -19.27
CA LYS A 51 -11.21 17.02 -19.36
C LYS A 51 -10.90 16.06 -18.21
N ILE A 52 -11.72 16.11 -17.14
CA ILE A 52 -11.52 15.31 -15.92
C ILE A 52 -12.13 13.91 -15.99
N SER A 53 -13.19 13.73 -16.77
CA SER A 53 -13.85 12.42 -16.92
C SER A 53 -14.13 12.12 -18.39
N PRO A 54 -13.20 11.45 -19.09
CA PRO A 54 -13.34 11.15 -20.52
C PRO A 54 -14.41 10.09 -20.82
N ASN A 55 -14.72 9.21 -19.85
CA ASN A 55 -15.63 8.08 -20.05
C ASN A 55 -17.11 8.44 -19.82
N ALA A 56 -17.42 9.65 -19.38
CA ALA A 56 -18.80 10.12 -19.23
C ALA A 56 -19.38 10.52 -20.59
N VAL A 57 -20.70 10.43 -20.75
CA VAL A 57 -21.42 10.85 -21.96
C VAL A 57 -22.48 11.88 -21.56
N PRO A 58 -22.30 13.16 -21.93
CA PRO A 58 -21.10 13.80 -22.50
C PRO A 58 -19.94 13.86 -21.50
N PRO A 59 -18.66 13.96 -21.98
CA PRO A 59 -17.49 14.01 -21.09
C PRO A 59 -17.54 15.23 -20.17
N VAL A 60 -16.96 15.09 -18.97
CA VAL A 60 -16.95 16.17 -17.99
C VAL A 60 -15.66 16.96 -18.11
N CYS A 61 -15.80 18.27 -18.30
CA CYS A 61 -14.71 19.23 -18.32
C CYS A 61 -14.85 20.24 -17.18
N LYS A 62 -13.73 20.72 -16.67
CA LYS A 62 -13.69 21.73 -15.61
C LYS A 62 -12.73 22.84 -15.97
N ILE A 63 -13.15 24.06 -15.71
CA ILE A 63 -12.30 25.25 -15.82
C ILE A 63 -11.45 25.34 -14.55
N MET A 64 -10.12 25.35 -14.69
CA MET A 64 -9.19 25.45 -13.56
C MET A 64 -7.77 25.83 -14.02
N ASP A 65 -6.93 26.27 -13.10
CA ASP A 65 -5.48 26.36 -13.31
C ASP A 65 -4.90 24.92 -13.28
N TYR A 66 -4.54 24.41 -14.45
CA TYR A 66 -4.02 23.04 -14.58
C TYR A 66 -2.66 22.86 -13.89
N SER A 67 -1.80 23.88 -13.90
CA SER A 67 -0.50 23.83 -13.24
C SER A 67 -0.64 23.66 -11.73
N LYS A 68 -1.55 24.43 -11.12
CA LYS A 68 -1.87 24.34 -9.71
C LYS A 68 -2.52 22.99 -9.38
N PHE A 69 -3.44 22.51 -10.21
CA PHE A 69 -4.07 21.22 -10.05
C PHE A 69 -3.03 20.08 -10.04
N CYS A 70 -2.10 20.06 -11.00
CA CYS A 70 -1.03 19.08 -11.06
C CYS A 70 -0.11 19.14 -9.84
N TYR A 71 0.21 20.35 -9.37
CA TYR A 71 1.02 20.53 -8.16
C TYR A 71 0.31 19.95 -6.92
N ASP A 72 -0.97 20.29 -6.74
CA ASP A 72 -1.77 19.81 -5.61
C ASP A 72 -1.95 18.28 -5.64
N GLN A 73 -2.15 17.70 -6.82
CA GLN A 73 -2.22 16.25 -6.99
C GLN A 73 -0.89 15.58 -6.59
N LYS A 74 0.22 16.06 -7.11
CA LYS A 74 1.55 15.53 -6.74
C LYS A 74 1.82 15.67 -5.24
N LYS A 75 1.38 16.77 -4.63
CA LYS A 75 1.50 16.99 -3.19
C LYS A 75 0.67 15.97 -2.40
N ARG A 76 -0.60 15.78 -2.79
CA ARG A 76 -1.51 14.79 -2.15
C ARG A 76 -0.96 13.37 -2.29
N GLU A 77 -0.47 12.99 -3.46
CA GLU A 77 0.16 11.68 -3.68
C GLU A 77 1.40 11.49 -2.81
N LYS A 78 2.25 12.52 -2.72
CA LYS A 78 3.45 12.50 -1.87
C LYS A 78 3.08 12.35 -0.39
N ASP A 79 2.07 13.06 0.06
CA ASP A 79 1.60 13.01 1.45
C ASP A 79 0.89 11.67 1.74
N ALA A 80 0.07 11.18 0.82
CA ALA A 80 -0.54 9.85 0.92
C ALA A 80 0.52 8.75 0.98
N ARG A 81 1.57 8.85 0.15
CA ARG A 81 2.69 7.89 0.16
C ARG A 81 3.50 7.94 1.46
N LYS A 82 3.69 9.15 2.05
CA LYS A 82 4.35 9.29 3.35
C LYS A 82 3.54 8.69 4.49
N ASN A 83 2.21 8.86 4.42
CA ASN A 83 1.29 8.37 5.45
C ASN A 83 0.91 6.90 5.27
N GLN A 84 1.29 6.30 4.13
CA GLN A 84 1.07 4.88 3.89
C GLN A 84 1.96 4.07 4.83
N ARG A 85 1.33 3.33 5.74
CA ARG A 85 2.03 2.41 6.64
C ARG A 85 2.65 1.27 5.82
N VAL A 86 3.96 1.23 5.75
CA VAL A 86 4.69 0.13 5.11
C VAL A 86 4.78 -1.03 6.11
N VAL A 87 4.13 -2.15 5.79
CA VAL A 87 4.26 -3.39 6.55
C VAL A 87 5.58 -4.05 6.14
N GLU A 88 6.53 -4.08 7.05
CA GLU A 88 7.82 -4.76 6.85
C GLU A 88 7.77 -6.19 7.38
N ILE A 89 8.59 -7.06 6.79
CA ILE A 89 8.81 -8.42 7.30
C ILE A 89 10.08 -8.40 8.16
N LYS A 90 9.91 -8.51 9.46
CA LYS A 90 11.03 -8.63 10.40
C LYS A 90 11.40 -10.10 10.60
N GLU A 91 12.67 -10.44 10.47
CA GLU A 91 13.13 -11.83 10.62
C GLU A 91 13.77 -12.04 12.00
N ILE A 92 13.32 -13.11 12.69
CA ILE A 92 13.90 -13.60 13.95
C ILE A 92 14.47 -14.99 13.68
N ARG A 93 15.77 -15.14 13.91
CA ARG A 93 16.46 -16.42 13.70
C ARG A 93 16.82 -17.05 15.04
N MET A 94 16.64 -18.38 15.10
CA MET A 94 16.94 -19.19 16.27
C MET A 94 17.73 -20.44 15.89
N SER A 95 18.39 -21.07 16.87
CA SER A 95 18.91 -22.42 16.76
C SER A 95 17.97 -23.40 17.47
N PRO A 96 17.99 -24.70 17.13
CA PRO A 96 17.22 -25.71 17.86
C PRO A 96 17.57 -25.84 19.33
N SER A 97 18.81 -25.46 19.65
CA SER A 97 19.40 -25.51 21.02
C SER A 97 19.39 -24.15 21.72
N ILE A 98 18.40 -23.30 21.41
CA ILE A 98 18.29 -21.98 22.06
C ILE A 98 18.00 -22.09 23.54
N ASP A 99 18.62 -21.22 24.35
CA ASP A 99 18.34 -21.11 25.78
C ASP A 99 16.98 -20.43 26.04
N THR A 100 16.31 -20.77 27.13
CA THR A 100 15.00 -20.27 27.53
C THR A 100 14.99 -18.75 27.68
N ASN A 101 16.04 -18.15 28.22
CA ASN A 101 16.14 -16.70 28.38
C ASN A 101 16.23 -15.97 27.04
N ASP A 102 17.05 -16.51 26.10
CA ASP A 102 17.15 -15.92 24.75
C ASP A 102 15.84 -16.12 23.98
N LEU A 103 15.17 -17.27 24.11
CA LEU A 103 13.87 -17.50 23.54
C LEU A 103 12.85 -16.46 24.02
N ASN A 104 12.74 -16.23 25.32
CA ASN A 104 11.84 -15.22 25.88
C ASN A 104 12.15 -13.80 25.38
N THR A 105 13.43 -13.46 25.21
CA THR A 105 13.84 -12.17 24.67
C THR A 105 13.42 -12.02 23.21
N LYS A 106 13.53 -13.10 22.42
CA LYS A 106 13.09 -13.10 21.02
C LYS A 106 11.57 -13.05 20.89
N VAL A 107 10.83 -13.71 21.77
CA VAL A 107 9.36 -13.62 21.84
C VAL A 107 8.94 -12.16 22.13
N LYS A 108 9.54 -11.52 23.14
CA LYS A 108 9.26 -10.09 23.44
C LYS A 108 9.56 -9.18 22.24
N SER A 109 10.65 -9.46 21.52
CA SER A 109 11.01 -8.70 20.31
C SER A 109 9.98 -8.91 19.18
N ALA A 110 9.52 -10.15 18.99
CA ALA A 110 8.46 -10.46 18.03
C ALA A 110 7.16 -9.75 18.38
N GLN A 111 6.76 -9.78 19.65
CA GLN A 111 5.56 -9.11 20.14
C GLN A 111 5.61 -7.61 19.87
N LYS A 112 6.78 -6.96 20.06
CA LYS A 112 6.97 -5.55 19.73
C LYS A 112 6.80 -5.28 18.23
N PHE A 113 7.43 -6.08 17.36
CA PHE A 113 7.29 -5.93 15.92
C PHE A 113 5.86 -6.14 15.43
N LEU A 114 5.15 -7.11 16.01
CA LEU A 114 3.74 -7.36 15.72
C LEU A 114 2.84 -6.22 16.20
N ALA A 115 3.10 -5.65 17.38
CA ALA A 115 2.38 -4.47 17.89
C ALA A 115 2.61 -3.25 17.00
N ASP A 116 3.82 -3.09 16.44
CA ASP A 116 4.12 -2.07 15.44
C ASP A 116 3.45 -2.35 14.07
N GLY A 117 2.71 -3.48 13.94
CA GLY A 117 1.97 -3.88 12.75
C GLY A 117 2.85 -4.48 11.64
N ASN A 118 4.05 -4.88 11.95
CA ASN A 118 4.92 -5.59 11.03
C ASN A 118 4.60 -7.09 11.02
N ARG A 119 4.94 -7.77 9.92
CA ARG A 119 4.93 -9.24 9.87
C ARG A 119 6.25 -9.76 10.43
N VAL A 120 6.20 -10.90 11.10
CA VAL A 120 7.39 -11.52 11.67
C VAL A 120 7.61 -12.89 11.06
N LYS A 121 8.78 -13.09 10.43
CA LYS A 121 9.26 -14.39 10.00
C LYS A 121 10.14 -14.97 11.10
N VAL A 122 9.71 -16.05 11.72
CA VAL A 122 10.49 -16.77 12.71
C VAL A 122 11.13 -17.99 12.05
N SER A 123 12.43 -18.12 12.08
CA SER A 123 13.17 -19.20 11.42
C SER A 123 14.12 -19.92 12.37
N VAL A 124 14.16 -21.25 12.27
CA VAL A 124 15.11 -22.12 12.95
C VAL A 124 16.09 -22.66 11.91
N ARG A 125 17.38 -22.50 12.16
CA ARG A 125 18.45 -23.01 11.30
C ARG A 125 19.06 -24.26 11.92
N PHE A 126 18.99 -25.38 11.21
CA PHE A 126 19.61 -26.64 11.59
C PHE A 126 21.05 -26.76 11.06
N ARG A 127 21.96 -27.28 11.86
CA ARG A 127 23.34 -27.52 11.48
C ARG A 127 23.62 -29.03 11.50
N GLY A 128 24.28 -29.55 10.46
CA GLY A 128 24.79 -30.90 10.40
C GLY A 128 23.88 -31.96 11.04
N ARG A 129 24.26 -32.45 12.18
CA ARG A 129 23.55 -33.52 12.94
C ARG A 129 22.17 -33.11 13.47
N GLU A 130 21.90 -31.81 13.61
CA GLU A 130 20.58 -31.31 14.07
C GLU A 130 19.47 -31.57 13.04
N MET A 131 19.83 -31.81 11.78
CA MET A 131 18.88 -32.18 10.73
C MET A 131 18.15 -33.51 10.99
N ALA A 132 18.71 -34.40 11.82
CA ALA A 132 18.04 -35.62 12.24
C ALA A 132 16.90 -35.37 13.27
N HIS A 133 16.85 -34.17 13.85
CA HIS A 133 15.93 -33.83 14.94
C HIS A 133 15.11 -32.57 14.61
N THR A 134 14.54 -32.52 13.40
CA THR A 134 13.72 -31.39 12.93
C THR A 134 12.44 -31.18 13.75
N ASN A 135 11.95 -32.24 14.40
CA ASN A 135 10.81 -32.18 15.33
C ASN A 135 11.04 -31.22 16.51
N ILE A 136 12.29 -31.06 16.97
CA ILE A 136 12.63 -30.11 18.03
C ILE A 136 12.42 -28.67 17.54
N GLY A 137 12.83 -28.37 16.31
CA GLY A 137 12.63 -27.05 15.72
C GLY A 137 11.17 -26.75 15.40
N GLU A 138 10.40 -27.76 14.98
CA GLU A 138 8.97 -27.63 14.77
C GLU A 138 8.24 -27.27 16.07
N LYS A 139 8.50 -28.03 17.14
CA LYS A 139 7.92 -27.76 18.44
C LYS A 139 8.29 -26.34 18.93
N LEU A 140 9.57 -25.94 18.80
CA LEU A 140 10.04 -24.62 19.19
C LEU A 140 9.30 -23.51 18.45
N LEU A 141 9.02 -23.68 17.14
CA LEU A 141 8.27 -22.71 16.35
C LEU A 141 6.80 -22.65 16.74
N LEU A 142 6.20 -23.77 17.09
CA LEU A 142 4.82 -23.83 17.55
C LEU A 142 4.67 -23.19 18.95
N ASP A 143 5.56 -23.50 19.89
CA ASP A 143 5.60 -22.88 21.21
C ASP A 143 5.80 -21.34 21.08
N PHE A 144 6.65 -20.90 20.13
CA PHE A 144 6.85 -19.49 19.84
C PHE A 144 5.58 -18.83 19.29
N ALA A 145 4.88 -19.50 18.38
CA ALA A 145 3.62 -19.00 17.82
C ALA A 145 2.53 -18.91 18.89
N GLU A 146 2.44 -19.89 19.79
CA GLU A 146 1.52 -19.90 20.92
C GLU A 146 1.79 -18.72 21.87
N ALA A 147 3.05 -18.45 22.20
CA ALA A 147 3.44 -17.28 23.00
C ALA A 147 3.08 -15.93 22.37
N CYS A 148 2.82 -15.88 21.05
CA CYS A 148 2.36 -14.70 20.33
C CYS A 148 0.89 -14.77 19.93
N ALA A 149 0.15 -15.81 20.29
CA ALA A 149 -1.21 -16.08 19.82
C ALA A 149 -2.23 -15.00 20.21
N GLU A 150 -2.01 -14.26 21.28
CA GLU A 150 -2.89 -13.16 21.67
C GLU A 150 -2.91 -12.01 20.65
N ILE A 151 -1.74 -11.69 20.05
CA ILE A 151 -1.55 -10.53 19.20
C ILE A 151 -1.33 -10.85 17.72
N ALA A 152 -1.07 -12.12 17.38
CA ALA A 152 -0.78 -12.55 16.02
C ALA A 152 -1.46 -13.86 15.65
N ASN A 153 -1.63 -14.04 14.34
CA ASN A 153 -2.03 -15.30 13.73
C ASN A 153 -0.86 -15.92 12.98
N MET A 154 -0.68 -17.23 13.08
CA MET A 154 0.24 -17.98 12.26
C MET A 154 -0.38 -18.22 10.87
N GLU A 155 0.29 -17.79 9.79
CA GLU A 155 -0.23 -17.92 8.42
C GLU A 155 -0.15 -19.35 7.90
N LYS A 156 0.94 -20.03 8.18
CA LYS A 156 1.22 -21.39 7.69
C LYS A 156 1.94 -22.19 8.77
N SER A 157 1.67 -23.49 8.80
CA SER A 157 2.40 -24.45 9.65
C SER A 157 3.90 -24.46 9.32
N PRO A 158 4.76 -24.85 10.29
CA PRO A 158 6.19 -24.95 10.07
C PRO A 158 6.53 -25.81 8.87
N LYS A 159 7.34 -25.30 7.96
CA LYS A 159 7.81 -26.03 6.77
C LYS A 159 9.32 -26.03 6.71
N LEU A 160 9.90 -27.21 6.53
CA LEU A 160 11.33 -27.38 6.33
C LEU A 160 11.68 -27.06 4.86
N GLU A 161 12.56 -26.10 4.67
CA GLU A 161 13.11 -25.72 3.35
C GLU A 161 14.64 -25.75 3.43
N GLY A 162 15.22 -26.83 2.92
CA GLY A 162 16.67 -27.08 3.04
C GLY A 162 17.09 -27.26 4.51
N ARG A 163 17.86 -26.32 5.06
CA ARG A 163 18.34 -26.32 6.43
C ARG A 163 17.59 -25.34 7.35
N PHE A 164 16.51 -24.78 6.87
CA PHE A 164 15.70 -23.81 7.61
C PHE A 164 14.28 -24.31 7.76
N MET A 165 13.70 -24.10 8.92
CA MET A 165 12.28 -24.25 9.16
C MET A 165 11.75 -22.91 9.61
N ALA A 166 10.64 -22.45 9.04
CA ALA A 166 10.14 -21.13 9.31
C ALA A 166 8.60 -21.09 9.39
N ILE A 167 8.12 -20.12 10.17
CA ILE A 167 6.73 -19.71 10.24
C ILE A 167 6.61 -18.21 9.96
N PHE A 168 5.42 -17.77 9.56
CA PHE A 168 5.09 -16.36 9.41
C PHE A 168 3.97 -16.01 10.39
N LEU A 169 4.20 -14.96 11.15
CA LEU A 169 3.24 -14.38 12.08
C LEU A 169 2.76 -13.05 11.53
N THR A 170 1.45 -12.88 11.47
CA THR A 170 0.80 -11.62 11.09
C THR A 170 0.07 -11.06 12.28
N PRO A 171 0.13 -9.74 12.50
CA PRO A 171 -0.61 -9.12 13.57
C PRO A 171 -2.11 -9.33 13.38
N LYS A 172 -2.82 -9.66 14.45
CA LYS A 172 -4.28 -9.59 14.45
C LYS A 172 -4.65 -8.12 14.27
N ASN A 173 -5.41 -7.79 13.20
CA ASN A 173 -5.94 -6.45 13.01
C ASN A 173 -6.88 -6.12 14.18
N ASN A 174 -6.33 -5.57 15.24
CA ASN A 174 -7.16 -4.81 16.17
C ASN A 174 -7.45 -3.48 15.48
N LYS A 175 -8.68 -3.35 14.94
CA LYS A 175 -9.26 -2.08 14.55
C LYS A 175 -9.36 -1.17 15.76
#